data_adda21a098749078d8bb738fdc5fa8e6
#
_entry.id   adda21a098749078d8bb738fdc5fa8e6
#
_cell.length_a   1.000
_cell.length_b   1.000
_cell.length_c   1.000
_cell.angle_alpha   90.00
_cell.angle_beta   90.00
_cell.angle_gamma   90.00
#
_symmetry.space_group_name_H-M   'P 1'
#
loop_
_entity.id
_entity.type
_entity.pdbx_description
1 polymer ?
#
loop_
_entity_poly.entity_id
_entity_poly.type
_entity_poly.pdbx_seq_one_letter_code
_entity_poly.pdbx_strand_id
1 'polypeptide(L)'
;SKFGSLSSQSSSVDTSSQNSNLGLLNFSKLAHLDGLLRQKQSCPTIIFMHHPPISLSNSEPPEHEYENFRMIENFAEIVDRHPQIIAFLCGHIHRAFSSHINASPVMVTPPPAKRLCRGAVDHAKMPEVAFRLHSFKENAFKDTTVRDC
;
A
#
# COMPACT_ATOMS: atom_id res chain seq x y z
N SER A 1 34.72 -4.71 -0.57
CA SER A 1 33.26 -4.77 -0.45
C SER A 1 32.64 -3.78 -1.45
N LYS A 2 32.13 -4.34 -2.57
CA LYS A 2 31.36 -3.57 -3.54
C LYS A 2 29.92 -3.49 -3.01
N PHE A 3 29.51 -2.36 -2.52
CA PHE A 3 28.09 -2.05 -2.37
C PHE A 3 27.49 -1.92 -3.77
N GLY A 4 26.79 -2.95 -4.21
CA GLY A 4 25.99 -2.88 -5.41
C GLY A 4 24.87 -1.85 -5.18
N SER A 5 24.81 -0.82 -6.00
CA SER A 5 23.70 0.12 -6.02
C SER A 5 22.44 -0.63 -6.45
N LEU A 6 21.55 -0.89 -5.49
CA LEU A 6 20.20 -1.37 -5.76
C LEU A 6 19.43 -0.22 -6.40
N SER A 7 19.25 -0.28 -7.72
CA SER A 7 18.32 0.62 -8.40
C SER A 7 16.90 0.09 -8.22
N SER A 8 16.28 0.36 -7.08
CA SER A 8 14.84 0.17 -6.88
C SER A 8 14.09 1.38 -7.42
N GLN A 9 12.95 1.15 -8.05
CA GLN A 9 12.03 2.20 -8.48
C GLN A 9 10.92 2.36 -7.46
N SER A 10 10.57 3.60 -7.14
CA SER A 10 9.35 3.94 -6.44
C SER A 10 8.36 4.58 -7.39
N SER A 11 7.09 4.20 -7.30
CA SER A 11 5.98 4.82 -8.03
C SER A 11 4.93 5.24 -7.03
N SER A 12 4.39 6.44 -7.18
CA SER A 12 3.26 6.92 -6.39
C SER A 12 1.98 6.88 -7.22
N VAL A 13 0.91 6.39 -6.62
CA VAL A 13 -0.44 6.43 -7.21
C VAL A 13 -1.28 7.40 -6.39
N ASP A 14 -1.69 8.50 -7.02
CA ASP A 14 -2.63 9.41 -6.41
C ASP A 14 -4.03 8.78 -6.39
N THR A 15 -4.53 8.49 -5.19
CA THR A 15 -5.86 7.93 -4.94
C THR A 15 -6.80 8.94 -4.31
N SER A 16 -6.46 10.23 -4.25
CA SER A 16 -7.31 11.26 -3.67
C SER A 16 -8.57 11.49 -4.51
N SER A 17 -9.68 11.74 -3.83
CA SER A 17 -10.96 12.19 -4.38
C SER A 17 -11.24 13.60 -3.88
N GLN A 18 -11.86 14.44 -4.72
CA GLN A 18 -12.18 15.82 -4.36
C GLN A 18 -13.38 15.94 -3.43
N ASN A 19 -14.26 14.93 -3.38
CA ASN A 19 -15.57 15.01 -2.74
C ASN A 19 -15.83 13.95 -1.66
N SER A 20 -14.90 13.03 -1.42
CA SER A 20 -15.06 11.98 -0.41
C SER A 20 -13.73 11.57 0.22
N ASN A 21 -13.81 10.91 1.38
CA ASN A 21 -12.64 10.28 2.02
C ASN A 21 -12.27 8.94 1.37
N LEU A 22 -13.01 8.51 0.35
CA LEU A 22 -12.75 7.28 -0.38
C LEU A 22 -11.71 7.51 -1.48
N GLY A 23 -10.94 6.49 -1.76
CA GLY A 23 -9.97 6.50 -2.85
C GLY A 23 -10.64 6.50 -4.22
N LEU A 24 -10.07 7.20 -5.17
CA LEU A 24 -10.52 7.23 -6.55
C LEU A 24 -9.48 6.61 -7.47
N LEU A 25 -9.78 5.42 -7.97
CA LEU A 25 -9.12 4.83 -9.13
C LEU A 25 -10.04 4.95 -10.35
N ASN A 26 -9.43 5.22 -11.50
CA ASN A 26 -10.12 5.25 -12.78
C ASN A 26 -9.23 4.65 -13.87
N PHE A 27 -9.80 4.38 -15.05
CA PHE A 27 -9.08 3.77 -16.16
C PHE A 27 -7.83 4.54 -16.58
N SER A 28 -7.85 5.88 -16.52
CA SER A 28 -6.68 6.69 -16.88
C SER A 28 -5.51 6.47 -15.91
N LYS A 29 -5.77 6.50 -14.60
CA LYS A 29 -4.76 6.24 -13.57
C LYS A 29 -4.20 4.82 -13.70
N LEU A 30 -5.07 3.82 -13.93
CA LEU A 30 -4.68 2.42 -14.11
C LEU A 30 -3.85 2.23 -15.37
N ALA A 31 -4.25 2.80 -16.51
CA ALA A 31 -3.50 2.72 -17.76
C ALA A 31 -2.12 3.40 -17.66
N HIS A 32 -2.05 4.54 -16.95
CA HIS A 32 -0.78 5.21 -16.71
C HIS A 32 0.17 4.35 -15.86
N LEU A 33 -0.33 3.76 -14.77
CA LEU A 33 0.45 2.85 -13.93
C LEU A 33 0.95 1.64 -14.72
N ASP A 34 0.07 0.96 -15.48
CA ASP A 34 0.44 -0.18 -16.33
C ASP A 34 1.53 0.20 -17.33
N GLY A 35 1.41 1.37 -17.95
CA GLY A 35 2.41 1.90 -18.88
C GLY A 35 3.79 2.15 -18.23
N LEU A 36 3.82 2.69 -17.02
CA LEU A 36 5.06 2.88 -16.26
C LEU A 36 5.73 1.54 -15.89
N LEU A 37 4.92 0.59 -15.41
CA LEU A 37 5.40 -0.74 -15.00
C LEU A 37 5.97 -1.52 -16.19
N ARG A 38 5.34 -1.44 -17.36
CA ARG A 38 5.84 -2.07 -18.61
C ARG A 38 7.21 -1.55 -19.04
N GLN A 39 7.50 -0.29 -18.79
CA GLN A 39 8.81 0.30 -19.15
C GLN A 39 9.96 -0.20 -18.26
N LYS A 40 9.67 -0.78 -17.11
CA LYS A 40 10.62 -1.16 -16.06
C LYS A 40 10.41 -2.56 -15.52
N GLN A 41 10.12 -3.52 -16.37
CA GLN A 41 9.74 -4.90 -16.00
C GLN A 41 10.79 -5.65 -15.17
N SER A 42 12.08 -5.34 -15.37
CA SER A 42 13.18 -5.97 -14.61
C SER A 42 13.56 -5.21 -13.33
N CYS A 43 12.87 -4.10 -13.03
CA CYS A 43 13.21 -3.26 -11.89
C CYS A 43 12.26 -3.55 -10.73
N PRO A 44 12.76 -4.02 -9.57
CA PRO A 44 11.93 -4.19 -8.38
C PRO A 44 11.24 -2.89 -8.02
N THR A 45 9.91 -2.93 -7.91
CA THR A 45 9.07 -1.74 -7.78
C THR A 45 8.30 -1.76 -6.48
N ILE A 46 8.37 -0.68 -5.71
CA ILE A 46 7.52 -0.43 -4.54
C ILE A 46 6.47 0.61 -4.96
N ILE A 47 5.21 0.34 -4.67
CA ILE A 47 4.12 1.27 -4.95
C ILE A 47 3.68 1.93 -3.65
N PHE A 48 3.67 3.27 -3.65
CA PHE A 48 3.11 4.09 -2.59
C PHE A 48 1.73 4.58 -3.00
N MET A 49 0.75 4.42 -2.13
CA MET A 49 -0.60 4.93 -2.33
C MET A 49 -1.26 5.23 -0.99
N HIS A 50 -2.16 6.22 -0.94
CA HIS A 50 -2.79 6.59 0.31
C HIS A 50 -3.80 5.53 0.77
N HIS A 51 -4.77 5.17 -0.09
CA HIS A 51 -5.79 4.18 0.22
C HIS A 51 -5.29 2.77 -0.11
N PRO A 52 -5.38 1.81 0.82
CA PRO A 52 -4.96 0.44 0.55
C PRO A 52 -5.92 -0.24 -0.45
N PRO A 53 -5.41 -0.92 -1.49
CA PRO A 53 -6.23 -1.53 -2.54
C PRO A 53 -6.68 -2.95 -2.16
N ILE A 54 -7.25 -3.08 -0.97
CA ILE A 54 -7.66 -4.35 -0.37
C ILE A 54 -8.99 -4.20 0.36
N SER A 55 -9.69 -5.31 0.60
CA SER A 55 -10.79 -5.33 1.56
C SER A 55 -10.25 -5.23 2.99
N LEU A 56 -10.93 -4.45 3.83
CA LEU A 56 -10.54 -4.23 5.22
C LEU A 56 -11.24 -5.17 6.20
N SER A 57 -12.25 -5.90 5.75
CA SER A 57 -13.03 -6.82 6.58
C SER A 57 -13.41 -8.07 5.80
N ASN A 58 -13.76 -9.12 6.53
CA ASN A 58 -14.36 -10.34 5.98
C ASN A 58 -15.91 -10.23 5.93
N SER A 59 -16.47 -9.04 6.10
CA SER A 59 -17.91 -8.80 5.99
C SER A 59 -18.39 -8.90 4.54
N GLU A 60 -19.65 -9.23 4.36
CA GLU A 60 -20.32 -9.13 3.06
C GLU A 60 -21.41 -8.04 3.13
N PRO A 61 -21.34 -7.01 2.27
CA PRO A 61 -20.30 -6.76 1.27
C PRO A 61 -18.93 -6.40 1.89
N PRO A 62 -17.81 -6.68 1.19
CA PRO A 62 -16.48 -6.35 1.68
C PRO A 62 -16.35 -4.84 1.89
N GLU A 63 -15.85 -4.42 3.04
CA GLU A 63 -15.49 -3.03 3.28
C GLU A 63 -14.21 -2.68 2.52
N HIS A 64 -14.27 -1.64 1.75
CA HIS A 64 -13.12 -1.09 1.02
C HIS A 64 -13.14 0.43 1.05
N GLU A 65 -11.97 1.02 0.89
CA GLU A 65 -11.77 2.47 0.96
C GLU A 65 -11.78 3.13 -0.44
N TYR A 66 -12.62 2.63 -1.37
CA TYR A 66 -12.70 3.14 -2.73
C TYR A 66 -14.15 3.36 -3.19
N GLU A 67 -14.35 4.40 -4.01
CA GLU A 67 -15.66 4.74 -4.57
C GLU A 67 -16.18 3.68 -5.55
N ASN A 68 -15.29 2.98 -6.24
CA ASN A 68 -15.65 1.96 -7.23
C ASN A 68 -14.83 0.68 -7.02
N PHE A 69 -15.48 -0.34 -6.49
CA PHE A 69 -14.86 -1.64 -6.24
C PHE A 69 -14.31 -2.32 -7.50
N ARG A 70 -15.01 -2.18 -8.64
CA ARG A 70 -14.55 -2.77 -9.91
C ARG A 70 -13.17 -2.24 -10.33
N MET A 71 -12.82 -1.02 -9.92
CA MET A 71 -11.48 -0.48 -10.20
C MET A 71 -10.40 -1.17 -9.37
N ILE A 72 -10.74 -1.73 -8.20
CA ILE A 72 -9.82 -2.53 -7.39
C ILE A 72 -9.57 -3.89 -8.06
N GLU A 73 -10.59 -4.50 -8.64
CA GLU A 73 -10.43 -5.74 -9.41
C GLU A 73 -9.51 -5.52 -10.61
N ASN A 74 -9.75 -4.47 -11.40
CA ASN A 74 -8.89 -4.09 -12.53
C ASN A 74 -7.45 -3.77 -12.07
N PHE A 75 -7.30 -3.14 -10.91
CA PHE A 75 -5.98 -2.89 -10.31
C PHE A 75 -5.27 -4.20 -9.95
N ALA A 76 -5.98 -5.17 -9.34
CA ALA A 76 -5.43 -6.47 -9.01
C ALA A 76 -4.97 -7.24 -10.27
N GLU A 77 -5.71 -7.14 -11.39
CA GLU A 77 -5.29 -7.70 -12.67
C GLU A 77 -4.02 -7.05 -13.22
N ILE A 78 -3.84 -5.74 -13.01
CA ILE A 78 -2.58 -5.07 -13.37
C ILE A 78 -1.44 -5.59 -12.50
N VAL A 79 -1.64 -5.68 -11.19
CA VAL A 79 -0.63 -6.21 -10.25
C VAL A 79 -0.18 -7.62 -10.67
N ASP A 80 -1.11 -8.47 -11.07
CA ASP A 80 -0.82 -9.85 -11.48
C ASP A 80 0.08 -9.93 -12.72
N ARG A 81 -0.05 -8.96 -13.64
CA ARG A 81 0.81 -8.86 -14.82
C ARG A 81 2.20 -8.30 -14.56
N HIS A 82 2.45 -7.78 -13.36
CA HIS A 82 3.68 -7.07 -13.02
C HIS A 82 4.40 -7.66 -11.79
N PRO A 83 5.02 -8.86 -11.93
CA PRO A 83 5.68 -9.56 -10.82
C PRO A 83 6.88 -8.80 -10.22
N GLN A 84 7.36 -7.73 -10.88
CA GLN A 84 8.37 -6.84 -10.32
C GLN A 84 7.86 -5.96 -9.17
N ILE A 85 6.53 -5.91 -8.91
CA ILE A 85 5.97 -5.23 -7.75
C ILE A 85 6.27 -6.05 -6.51
N ILE A 86 7.10 -5.52 -5.62
CA ILE A 86 7.58 -6.24 -4.43
C ILE A 86 6.87 -5.83 -3.15
N ALA A 87 6.20 -4.67 -3.11
CA ALA A 87 5.38 -4.24 -1.98
C ALA A 87 4.48 -3.04 -2.34
N PHE A 88 3.40 -2.89 -1.57
CA PHE A 88 2.57 -1.69 -1.47
C PHE A 88 2.71 -1.08 -0.09
N LEU A 89 2.98 0.23 -0.01
CA LEU A 89 3.04 0.98 1.24
C LEU A 89 1.91 2.00 1.27
N CYS A 90 1.01 1.86 2.25
CA CYS A 90 -0.26 2.57 2.31
C CYS A 90 -0.46 3.28 3.66
N GLY A 91 -1.43 4.17 3.70
CA GLY A 91 -1.87 4.89 4.88
C GLY A 91 -3.39 4.75 5.11
N HIS A 92 -4.07 5.87 5.31
CA HIS A 92 -5.51 6.09 5.36
C HIS A 92 -6.25 5.49 6.56
N ILE A 93 -6.17 4.20 6.83
CA ILE A 93 -6.99 3.51 7.84
C ILE A 93 -6.52 3.75 9.29
N HIS A 94 -5.50 4.55 9.49
CA HIS A 94 -5.01 5.01 10.79
C HIS A 94 -4.73 3.89 11.81
N ARG A 95 -4.35 2.72 11.35
CA ARG A 95 -3.89 1.58 12.17
C ARG A 95 -2.85 0.78 11.41
N ALA A 96 -1.99 0.09 12.14
CA ALA A 96 -1.08 -0.87 11.52
C ALA A 96 -1.87 -2.05 10.98
N PHE A 97 -1.73 -2.35 9.70
CA PHE A 97 -2.39 -3.47 9.05
C PHE A 97 -1.47 -4.05 7.98
N SER A 98 -1.56 -5.36 7.76
CA SER A 98 -0.80 -6.05 6.73
C SER A 98 -1.70 -7.05 6.02
N SER A 99 -1.61 -7.09 4.71
CA SER A 99 -2.38 -7.98 3.84
C SER A 99 -1.58 -8.25 2.57
N HIS A 100 -2.23 -8.81 1.56
CA HIS A 100 -1.65 -9.05 0.24
C HIS A 100 -2.66 -8.69 -0.85
N ILE A 101 -2.14 -8.29 -1.98
CA ILE A 101 -2.84 -8.28 -3.25
C ILE A 101 -2.08 -9.23 -4.17
N ASN A 102 -2.71 -10.36 -4.53
CA ASN A 102 -2.04 -11.50 -5.15
C ASN A 102 -0.80 -11.91 -4.32
N ALA A 103 0.38 -11.99 -4.90
CA ALA A 103 1.62 -12.34 -4.20
C ALA A 103 2.31 -11.14 -3.52
N SER A 104 1.85 -9.91 -3.75
CA SER A 104 2.53 -8.70 -3.30
C SER A 104 2.01 -8.25 -1.92
N PRO A 105 2.89 -8.05 -0.92
CA PRO A 105 2.49 -7.59 0.40
C PRO A 105 1.98 -6.14 0.37
N VAL A 106 0.92 -5.88 1.13
CA VAL A 106 0.34 -4.56 1.37
C VAL A 106 0.55 -4.19 2.84
N MET A 107 1.29 -3.12 3.08
CA MET A 107 1.62 -2.64 4.41
C MET A 107 0.96 -1.29 4.66
N VAL A 108 0.05 -1.22 5.62
CA VAL A 108 -0.57 0.03 6.05
C VAL A 108 0.13 0.55 7.30
N THR A 109 0.61 1.78 7.21
CA THR A 109 1.33 2.45 8.30
C THR A 109 0.35 3.02 9.32
N PRO A 110 0.60 2.89 10.64
CA PRO A 110 -0.17 3.56 11.66
C PRO A 110 -0.03 5.08 11.54
N PRO A 111 -0.95 5.85 12.14
CA PRO A 111 -0.84 7.31 12.12
C PRO A 111 0.37 7.77 12.95
N PRO A 112 0.96 8.92 12.62
CA PRO A 112 2.11 9.46 13.35
C PRO A 112 1.76 9.98 14.75
N ALA A 113 0.47 10.01 15.11
CA ALA A 113 0.00 10.45 16.42
C ALA A 113 -1.17 9.58 16.89
N LYS A 114 -1.13 9.19 18.16
CA LYS A 114 -2.11 8.35 18.85
C LYS A 114 -3.56 8.82 18.66
N ARG A 115 -3.80 10.13 18.79
CA ARG A 115 -5.13 10.74 18.62
C ARG A 115 -5.76 10.58 17.24
N LEU A 116 -4.97 10.17 16.22
CA LEU A 116 -5.44 9.98 14.86
C LEU A 116 -5.87 8.55 14.57
N CYS A 117 -5.72 7.62 15.53
CA CYS A 117 -6.15 6.24 15.34
C CYS A 117 -7.67 6.16 15.18
N ARG A 118 -8.13 5.31 14.27
CA ARG A 118 -9.55 5.05 13.99
C ARG A 118 -9.96 3.67 14.50
N GLY A 119 -11.26 3.55 14.86
CA GLY A 119 -11.86 2.29 15.28
C GLY A 119 -11.74 2.02 16.78
N ALA A 120 -12.14 0.82 17.20
CA ALA A 120 -12.08 0.38 18.60
C ALA A 120 -10.64 0.05 19.00
N VAL A 121 -9.89 1.08 19.33
CA VAL A 121 -8.48 0.95 19.73
C VAL A 121 -8.35 1.38 21.19
N ASP A 122 -7.67 0.55 21.99
CA ASP A 122 -7.30 0.92 23.35
C ASP A 122 -6.18 1.98 23.31
N HIS A 123 -6.56 3.25 23.27
CA HIS A 123 -5.64 4.36 23.22
C HIS A 123 -4.65 4.41 24.40
N ALA A 124 -4.97 3.75 25.53
CA ALA A 124 -4.05 3.70 26.66
C ALA A 124 -2.82 2.81 26.40
N LYS A 125 -2.97 1.84 25.49
CA LYS A 125 -1.91 0.87 25.15
C LYS A 125 -1.16 1.22 23.87
N MET A 126 -1.55 2.30 23.17
CA MET A 126 -0.87 2.70 21.96
C MET A 126 0.31 3.64 22.24
N PRO A 127 1.41 3.54 21.49
CA PRO A 127 2.49 4.50 21.55
C PRO A 127 2.00 5.88 21.11
N GLU A 128 2.65 6.92 21.57
CA GLU A 128 2.33 8.30 21.16
C GLU A 128 2.65 8.55 19.69
N VAL A 129 3.72 7.95 19.22
CA VAL A 129 4.18 8.01 17.84
C VAL A 129 4.58 6.61 17.40
N ALA A 130 4.15 6.20 16.22
CA ALA A 130 4.55 4.94 15.63
C ALA A 130 4.94 5.11 14.16
N PHE A 131 5.90 4.31 13.71
CA PHE A 131 6.29 4.21 12.31
C PHE A 131 6.57 2.76 11.92
N ARG A 132 6.60 2.49 10.61
CA ARG A 132 7.02 1.18 10.11
C ARG A 132 8.40 1.27 9.49
N LEU A 133 9.24 0.32 9.86
CA LEU A 133 10.52 0.05 9.22
C LEU A 133 10.36 -1.17 8.30
N HIS A 134 10.66 -0.99 7.04
CA HIS A 134 10.59 -2.05 6.03
C HIS A 134 12.01 -2.47 5.63
N SER A 135 12.23 -3.77 5.59
CA SER A 135 13.49 -4.34 5.15
C SER A 135 13.34 -5.02 3.80
N PHE A 136 14.24 -4.71 2.88
CA PHE A 136 14.31 -5.31 1.55
C PHE A 136 15.68 -5.94 1.35
N LYS A 137 15.72 -7.13 0.80
CA LYS A 137 16.97 -7.83 0.49
C LYS A 137 16.79 -8.59 -0.83
N GLU A 138 17.83 -8.52 -1.70
CA GLU A 138 17.82 -9.25 -2.97
C GLU A 138 16.57 -8.97 -3.82
N ASN A 139 16.17 -7.70 -3.88
CA ASN A 139 15.00 -7.23 -4.62
C ASN A 139 13.66 -7.81 -4.13
N ALA A 140 13.59 -8.30 -2.91
CA ALA A 140 12.37 -8.79 -2.30
C ALA A 140 12.10 -8.10 -0.96
N PHE A 141 10.82 -7.93 -0.65
CA PHE A 141 10.37 -7.55 0.68
C PHE A 141 10.70 -8.70 1.66
N LYS A 142 11.28 -8.38 2.80
CA LYS A 142 11.67 -9.37 3.81
C LYS A 142 10.89 -9.25 5.10
N ASP A 143 10.77 -8.04 5.61
CA ASP A 143 10.17 -7.83 6.92
C ASP A 143 9.65 -6.41 7.11
N THR A 144 8.72 -6.27 8.03
CA THR A 144 8.22 -4.98 8.50
C THR A 144 8.07 -5.02 10.01
N THR A 145 8.52 -3.97 10.66
CA THR A 145 8.40 -3.81 12.11
C THR A 145 7.69 -2.50 12.41
N VAL A 146 6.70 -2.52 13.30
CA VAL A 146 6.17 -1.30 13.91
C VAL A 146 7.11 -0.91 15.04
N ARG A 147 7.55 0.32 15.05
CA ARG A 147 8.42 0.89 16.08
C ARG A 147 7.68 1.98 16.81
N ASP A 148 7.88 2.00 18.10
CA ASP A 148 7.41 3.02 19.01
C ASP A 148 8.57 4.03 19.25
N CYS A 149 8.23 5.30 19.33
CA CYS A 149 9.17 6.37 19.68
C CYS A 149 8.96 6.83 21.11
#